data_9aebd699a04570846e1e91fb62bc1a07
#
_entry.id   9aebd699a04570846e1e91fb62bc1a07
#
_cell.length_a   1.000
_cell.length_b   1.000
_cell.length_c   1.000
_cell.angle_alpha   90.00
_cell.angle_beta   90.00
_cell.angle_gamma   90.00
#
_symmetry.space_group_name_H-M   'P 1'
#
loop_
_entity.id
_entity.type
_entity.pdbx_description
1 polymer ?
#
loop_
_entity_poly.entity_id
_entity_poly.type
_entity_poly.pdbx_seq_one_letter_code
_entity_poly.pdbx_strand_id
1 'polypeptide(L)'
;MSQKSAKRKKKRKNQLSNPSHAQSRMGEKPRRNHKDSTFCLLFSEPQRAIELYNAVTGENLPPDTELTYTTLKNAIYIDRNNDLSFVVNDRYLVMSECQSTINMNIPMRCLGYVNRTLENLAGREGLYGRHLVKFPAPEFYVFYVGMEAWSRKTLRLSESFLAEPKENSLELVVNLINLNYNKDSEILQRSPSLLGYSKLLYHIQEELGANGGDLKQAIDTAVKACMDEGLIADFLHKHSREVTGMLFHEITVEEFAEIRAREAYADGEKAGREEGRSEGAAQKEREIAKNLKNSGIPINVIAKNTGLTLEEIEAL
;
A
#
# COMPACT_ATOMS: atom_id res chain seq x y z
N MET A 1 40.65 58.23 -33.06
CA MET A 1 41.36 57.81 -34.31
C MET A 1 41.04 56.35 -34.46
N SER A 2 40.23 56.08 -35.36
CA SER A 2 40.32 55.40 -36.66
C SER A 2 40.08 53.89 -36.53
N GLN A 3 39.04 53.43 -36.97
CA GLN A 3 38.44 53.03 -38.24
C GLN A 3 38.51 51.50 -38.45
N LYS A 4 37.30 50.93 -38.56
CA LYS A 4 36.79 50.09 -39.66
C LYS A 4 37.53 48.76 -40.00
N SER A 5 36.88 47.64 -39.99
CA SER A 5 36.43 47.10 -41.26
C SER A 5 35.60 45.83 -41.10
N ALA A 6 34.47 45.80 -41.73
CA ALA A 6 33.57 44.68 -41.96
C ALA A 6 34.10 43.75 -43.07
N LYS A 7 33.82 42.46 -43.00
CA LYS A 7 33.61 41.63 -44.20
C LYS A 7 32.64 40.47 -44.01
N ARG A 8 31.58 40.53 -44.76
CA ARG A 8 30.61 39.50 -45.18
C ARG A 8 31.26 38.32 -45.88
N LYS A 9 30.70 37.14 -45.73
CA LYS A 9 30.40 36.16 -46.82
C LYS A 9 29.82 34.91 -46.14
N LYS A 10 28.72 34.50 -46.51
CA LYS A 10 27.94 33.98 -47.64
C LYS A 10 27.40 32.59 -47.28
N LYS A 11 26.08 32.49 -47.43
CA LYS A 11 25.21 31.31 -47.44
C LYS A 11 25.80 30.06 -48.13
N ARG A 12 25.56 28.87 -47.52
CA ARG A 12 25.23 27.71 -48.30
C ARG A 12 24.04 26.98 -47.65
N LYS A 13 22.95 26.94 -48.37
CA LYS A 13 21.81 26.05 -48.17
C LYS A 13 22.26 24.65 -48.53
N ASN A 14 21.92 23.68 -47.68
CA ASN A 14 21.62 22.34 -48.13
C ASN A 14 20.35 21.87 -47.45
N GLN A 15 19.31 21.78 -48.27
CA GLN A 15 18.08 21.04 -47.97
C GLN A 15 18.43 19.56 -48.01
N LEU A 16 18.10 18.87 -46.94
CA LEU A 16 17.84 17.43 -46.98
C LEU A 16 16.56 17.14 -46.19
N SER A 17 15.67 16.53 -46.90
CA SER A 17 14.33 16.13 -46.64
C SER A 17 14.11 15.48 -45.28
N ASN A 18 13.04 15.91 -44.57
CA ASN A 18 12.37 15.22 -43.51
C ASN A 18 11.74 13.90 -43.98
N PRO A 19 11.84 12.84 -43.18
CA PRO A 19 10.79 11.87 -43.08
C PRO A 19 9.98 12.14 -41.80
N SER A 20 8.71 12.38 -41.98
CA SER A 20 7.64 12.42 -41.02
C SER A 20 7.70 11.23 -40.06
N HIS A 21 8.11 11.47 -38.82
CA HIS A 21 7.75 10.61 -37.71
C HIS A 21 6.51 11.21 -37.03
N ALA A 22 5.40 10.60 -37.31
CA ALA A 22 4.21 10.75 -36.51
C ALA A 22 4.53 10.20 -35.09
N GLN A 23 4.92 11.11 -34.20
CA GLN A 23 4.88 10.82 -32.77
C GLN A 23 3.39 10.69 -32.40
N SER A 24 2.96 9.45 -32.20
CA SER A 24 1.73 9.14 -31.49
C SER A 24 1.78 9.88 -30.16
N ARG A 25 0.89 10.85 -29.99
CA ARG A 25 0.60 11.44 -28.70
C ARG A 25 0.07 10.32 -27.81
N MET A 26 0.94 9.70 -27.02
CA MET A 26 0.53 8.94 -25.85
C MET A 26 -0.25 9.94 -24.99
N GLY A 27 -1.55 9.66 -24.83
CA GLY A 27 -2.42 10.48 -24.00
C GLY A 27 -1.78 10.64 -22.62
N GLU A 28 -1.59 11.89 -22.19
CA GLU A 28 -1.26 12.19 -20.81
C GLU A 28 -2.35 11.53 -19.96
N LYS A 29 -1.96 10.54 -19.14
CA LYS A 29 -2.83 10.02 -18.09
C LYS A 29 -3.23 11.22 -17.22
N PRO A 30 -4.51 11.42 -16.92
CA PRO A 30 -4.94 12.52 -16.07
C PRO A 30 -4.16 12.45 -14.76
N ARG A 31 -3.55 13.57 -14.35
CA ARG A 31 -2.89 13.70 -13.06
C ARG A 31 -3.95 13.45 -11.99
N ARG A 32 -3.87 12.34 -11.28
CA ARG A 32 -4.71 12.04 -10.13
C ARG A 32 -4.48 13.14 -9.09
N ASN A 33 -5.51 13.91 -8.81
CA ASN A 33 -5.50 14.85 -7.70
C ASN A 33 -5.59 14.06 -6.39
N HIS A 34 -4.90 14.52 -5.36
CA HIS A 34 -4.84 13.94 -4.00
C HIS A 34 -6.18 13.88 -3.24
N LYS A 35 -7.30 14.19 -3.89
CA LYS A 35 -8.67 14.06 -3.38
C LYS A 35 -9.46 12.95 -4.08
N ASP A 36 -8.78 12.10 -4.86
CA ASP A 36 -9.46 11.17 -5.77
C ASP A 36 -9.82 9.83 -5.12
N SER A 37 -9.75 9.72 -3.78
CA SER A 37 -10.15 8.54 -3.02
C SER A 37 -11.41 8.83 -2.20
N THR A 38 -12.37 7.91 -2.25
CA THR A 38 -13.61 7.99 -1.47
C THR A 38 -13.33 8.08 0.02
N PHE A 39 -12.31 7.34 0.50
CA PHE A 39 -11.86 7.41 1.89
C PHE A 39 -11.35 8.82 2.25
N CYS A 40 -10.45 9.38 1.44
CA CYS A 40 -9.91 10.72 1.67
C CYS A 40 -11.00 11.79 1.60
N LEU A 41 -11.96 11.66 0.69
CA LEU A 41 -13.08 12.59 0.58
C LEU A 41 -13.96 12.53 1.83
N LEU A 42 -14.32 11.34 2.30
CA LEU A 42 -15.14 11.12 3.49
C LEU A 42 -14.50 11.74 4.74
N PHE A 43 -13.22 11.49 4.96
CA PHE A 43 -12.47 11.96 6.13
C PHE A 43 -11.77 13.31 5.92
N SER A 44 -12.05 14.01 4.81
CA SER A 44 -11.68 15.42 4.65
C SER A 44 -12.55 16.38 5.48
N GLU A 45 -13.68 15.91 5.99
CA GLU A 45 -14.54 16.66 6.92
C GLU A 45 -13.92 16.60 8.33
N PRO A 46 -13.64 17.74 9.00
CA PRO A 46 -12.92 17.75 10.28
C PRO A 46 -13.53 16.88 11.37
N GLN A 47 -14.85 16.91 11.50
CA GLN A 47 -15.54 16.10 12.51
C GLN A 47 -15.36 14.60 12.29
N ARG A 48 -15.40 14.15 11.03
CA ARG A 48 -15.17 12.74 10.66
C ARG A 48 -13.69 12.34 10.85
N ALA A 49 -12.76 13.27 10.61
CA ALA A 49 -11.35 13.03 10.88
C ALA A 49 -11.07 12.86 12.38
N ILE A 50 -11.72 13.65 13.25
CA ILE A 50 -11.63 13.47 14.72
C ILE A 50 -12.28 12.16 15.14
N GLU A 51 -13.44 11.81 14.57
CA GLU A 51 -14.10 10.52 14.80
C GLU A 51 -13.18 9.34 14.44
N LEU A 52 -12.52 9.39 13.27
CA LEU A 52 -11.56 8.42 12.84
C LEU A 52 -10.35 8.34 13.78
N TYR A 53 -9.80 9.49 14.18
CA TYR A 53 -8.72 9.58 15.15
C TYR A 53 -9.09 8.87 16.46
N ASN A 54 -10.25 9.21 17.04
CA ASN A 54 -10.73 8.58 18.25
C ASN A 54 -10.90 7.07 18.12
N ALA A 55 -11.40 6.60 16.96
CA ALA A 55 -11.61 5.18 16.73
C ALA A 55 -10.30 4.39 16.70
N VAL A 56 -9.24 4.92 16.06
CA VAL A 56 -7.97 4.20 15.87
C VAL A 56 -7.03 4.31 17.06
N THR A 57 -7.07 5.43 17.79
CA THR A 57 -6.21 5.67 18.97
C THR A 57 -6.84 5.23 20.29
N GLY A 58 -8.18 5.13 20.33
CA GLY A 58 -8.93 4.92 21.57
C GLY A 58 -9.15 6.16 22.41
N GLU A 59 -8.76 7.34 21.90
CA GLU A 59 -9.01 8.64 22.53
C GLU A 59 -10.46 9.07 22.39
N ASN A 60 -10.80 10.18 23.02
CA ASN A 60 -12.19 10.70 23.07
C ASN A 60 -12.18 12.23 22.93
N LEU A 61 -11.60 12.71 21.83
CA LEU A 61 -11.54 14.13 21.53
C LEU A 61 -12.92 14.66 21.13
N PRO A 62 -13.30 15.88 21.56
CA PRO A 62 -14.50 16.54 21.09
C PRO A 62 -14.52 16.71 19.56
N PRO A 63 -15.70 16.64 18.90
CA PRO A 63 -15.81 16.76 17.44
C PRO A 63 -15.32 18.08 16.86
N ASP A 64 -15.27 19.13 17.67
CA ASP A 64 -14.81 20.49 17.36
C ASP A 64 -13.32 20.71 17.67
N THR A 65 -12.58 19.65 18.02
CA THR A 65 -11.14 19.74 18.23
C THR A 65 -10.45 20.23 16.96
N GLU A 66 -9.58 21.24 17.14
CA GLU A 66 -8.83 21.81 16.03
C GLU A 66 -7.86 20.79 15.42
N LEU A 67 -7.90 20.65 14.12
CA LEU A 67 -6.96 19.85 13.37
C LEU A 67 -6.44 20.60 12.13
N THR A 68 -5.23 20.28 11.72
CA THR A 68 -4.61 20.87 10.52
C THR A 68 -4.25 19.76 9.54
N TYR A 69 -4.85 19.76 8.35
CA TYR A 69 -4.47 18.82 7.28
C TYR A 69 -3.10 19.16 6.72
N THR A 70 -2.24 18.16 6.65
CA THR A 70 -0.91 18.28 6.08
C THR A 70 -0.87 17.58 4.74
N THR A 71 -1.14 18.31 3.67
CA THR A 71 -1.11 17.77 2.32
C THR A 71 0.28 17.98 1.71
N LEU A 72 0.99 16.92 1.35
CA LEU A 72 2.26 17.00 0.62
C LEU A 72 2.01 17.35 -0.85
N LYS A 73 1.96 18.64 -1.16
CA LYS A 73 1.70 19.16 -2.53
C LYS A 73 2.79 18.88 -3.56
N ASN A 74 3.98 18.37 -3.18
CA ASN A 74 5.16 18.29 -4.07
C ASN A 74 6.02 17.03 -3.90
N ALA A 75 5.44 15.86 -3.70
CA ALA A 75 6.22 14.62 -3.70
C ALA A 75 6.50 14.16 -5.14
N ILE A 76 7.62 14.56 -5.71
CA ILE A 76 8.02 14.35 -7.12
C ILE A 76 8.20 12.87 -7.51
N TYR A 77 8.21 11.93 -6.56
CA TYR A 77 8.55 10.53 -6.81
C TYR A 77 7.53 9.49 -6.37
N ILE A 78 6.34 9.88 -5.92
CA ILE A 78 5.31 8.91 -5.51
C ILE A 78 4.03 9.24 -6.25
N ASP A 79 3.70 8.41 -7.21
CA ASP A 79 2.56 8.49 -8.14
C ASP A 79 1.20 8.21 -7.45
N ARG A 80 1.15 8.26 -6.11
CA ARG A 80 -0.04 7.98 -5.30
C ARG A 80 -0.17 9.04 -4.21
N ASN A 81 -0.98 10.04 -4.48
CA ASN A 81 -1.32 11.15 -3.57
C ASN A 81 -2.61 10.86 -2.77
N ASN A 82 -2.81 9.64 -2.32
CA ASN A 82 -4.06 9.20 -1.71
C ASN A 82 -3.97 9.05 -0.18
N ASP A 83 -2.97 9.65 0.46
CA ASP A 83 -2.78 9.51 1.90
C ASP A 83 -3.45 10.67 2.64
N LEU A 84 -4.30 10.33 3.60
CA LEU A 84 -4.86 11.28 4.55
C LEU A 84 -3.84 11.54 5.65
N SER A 85 -3.48 12.81 5.88
CA SER A 85 -2.61 13.17 6.99
C SER A 85 -3.02 14.49 7.63
N PHE A 86 -2.95 14.56 8.96
CA PHE A 86 -3.30 15.75 9.73
C PHE A 86 -2.59 15.79 11.07
N VAL A 87 -2.49 16.98 11.64
CA VAL A 87 -1.97 17.23 12.99
C VAL A 87 -3.14 17.54 13.92
N VAL A 88 -3.20 16.86 15.04
CA VAL A 88 -4.14 17.09 16.13
C VAL A 88 -3.40 16.92 17.46
N ASN A 89 -3.58 17.83 18.42
CA ASN A 89 -2.95 17.77 19.75
C ASN A 89 -1.45 17.43 19.73
N ASP A 90 -0.66 18.12 18.90
CA ASP A 90 0.78 17.88 18.70
C ASP A 90 1.14 16.44 18.25
N ARG A 91 0.18 15.70 17.74
CA ARG A 91 0.39 14.41 17.07
C ARG A 91 0.19 14.53 15.58
N TYR A 92 1.08 13.96 14.83
CA TYR A 92 1.00 13.89 13.38
C TYR A 92 0.55 12.51 12.94
N LEU A 93 -0.66 12.41 12.46
CA LEU A 93 -1.18 11.17 11.94
C LEU A 93 -0.89 11.07 10.44
N VAL A 94 -0.28 9.97 10.08
CA VAL A 94 -0.13 9.53 8.70
C VAL A 94 -1.07 8.34 8.52
N MET A 95 -2.18 8.58 7.87
CA MET A 95 -3.11 7.52 7.51
C MET A 95 -2.91 7.23 6.03
N SER A 96 -2.36 6.06 5.76
CA SER A 96 -2.21 5.58 4.40
C SER A 96 -3.55 5.05 3.92
N GLU A 97 -3.83 5.28 2.66
CA GLU A 97 -5.04 4.85 1.95
C GLU A 97 -5.38 3.38 2.16
N CYS A 98 -6.65 3.07 1.96
CA CYS A 98 -7.15 1.70 1.91
C CYS A 98 -6.38 0.87 0.89
N GLN A 99 -5.70 -0.18 1.36
CA GLN A 99 -4.95 -1.09 0.50
C GLN A 99 -5.74 -2.38 0.31
N SER A 100 -5.92 -2.76 -0.94
CA SER A 100 -6.53 -4.05 -1.31
C SER A 100 -5.52 -5.19 -1.33
N THR A 101 -4.22 -4.88 -1.38
CA THR A 101 -3.14 -5.87 -1.42
C THR A 101 -2.23 -5.76 -0.20
N ILE A 102 -1.71 -6.90 0.25
CA ILE A 102 -0.74 -6.97 1.35
C ILE A 102 0.61 -6.44 0.85
N ASN A 103 1.09 -5.36 1.45
CA ASN A 103 2.38 -4.75 1.09
C ASN A 103 3.27 -4.59 2.33
N MET A 104 4.29 -5.42 2.42
CA MET A 104 5.23 -5.42 3.56
C MET A 104 6.18 -4.21 3.56
N ASN A 105 6.28 -3.45 2.47
CA ASN A 105 7.16 -2.28 2.35
C ASN A 105 6.51 -0.97 2.82
N ILE A 106 5.32 -1.02 3.39
CA ILE A 106 4.61 0.15 3.91
C ILE A 106 5.44 0.95 4.92
N PRO A 107 6.15 0.35 5.90
CA PRO A 107 6.96 1.13 6.84
C PRO A 107 8.03 1.99 6.14
N MET A 108 8.67 1.48 5.10
CA MET A 108 9.66 2.23 4.33
C MET A 108 9.03 3.41 3.56
N ARG A 109 7.81 3.22 3.06
CA ARG A 109 7.03 4.31 2.41
C ARG A 109 6.66 5.39 3.42
N CYS A 110 6.15 4.99 4.60
CA CYS A 110 5.81 5.91 5.69
C CYS A 110 7.02 6.71 6.17
N LEU A 111 8.20 6.09 6.27
CA LEU A 111 9.46 6.80 6.59
C LEU A 111 9.74 7.90 5.57
N GLY A 112 9.59 7.63 4.27
CA GLY A 112 9.76 8.62 3.23
C GLY A 112 8.77 9.79 3.33
N TYR A 113 7.52 9.52 3.69
CA TYR A 113 6.49 10.56 3.88
C TYR A 113 6.78 11.45 5.08
N VAL A 114 7.03 10.85 6.24
CA VAL A 114 7.25 11.61 7.46
C VAL A 114 8.49 12.48 7.36
N ASN A 115 9.58 11.96 6.81
CA ASN A 115 10.81 12.74 6.62
C ASN A 115 10.55 14.03 5.83
N ARG A 116 9.87 13.94 4.69
CA ARG A 116 9.53 15.10 3.87
C ARG A 116 8.63 16.10 4.59
N THR A 117 7.66 15.60 5.35
CA THR A 117 6.76 16.47 6.10
C THR A 117 7.50 17.20 7.20
N LEU A 118 8.36 16.52 7.95
CA LEU A 118 9.17 17.14 9.01
C LEU A 118 10.18 18.16 8.44
N GLU A 119 10.80 17.85 7.30
CA GLU A 119 11.65 18.81 6.59
C GLU A 119 10.90 20.08 6.20
N ASN A 120 9.69 19.94 5.69
CA ASN A 120 8.84 21.08 5.32
C ASN A 120 8.41 21.91 6.54
N LEU A 121 8.06 21.24 7.65
CA LEU A 121 7.69 21.90 8.90
C LEU A 121 8.87 22.66 9.55
N ALA A 122 10.05 22.08 9.51
CA ALA A 122 11.26 22.70 10.07
C ALA A 122 11.74 23.89 9.27
N GLY A 123 11.54 23.85 7.95
CA GLY A 123 12.25 24.74 7.02
C GLY A 123 13.76 24.46 6.96
N ARG A 124 14.41 24.98 5.93
CA ARG A 124 15.87 24.77 5.74
C ARG A 124 16.71 25.29 6.91
N GLU A 125 16.36 26.46 7.44
CA GLU A 125 17.13 27.10 8.52
C GLU A 125 16.95 26.37 9.86
N GLY A 126 15.78 25.77 10.11
CA GLY A 126 15.50 25.07 11.36
C GLY A 126 16.36 23.83 11.57
N LEU A 127 16.50 22.98 10.55
CA LEU A 127 17.26 21.71 10.67
C LEU A 127 18.77 21.90 10.83
N TYR A 128 19.33 22.99 10.29
CA TYR A 128 20.76 23.30 10.38
C TYR A 128 21.09 24.30 11.49
N GLY A 129 20.06 24.78 12.21
CA GLY A 129 20.20 25.67 13.34
C GLY A 129 20.76 24.96 14.59
N ARG A 130 21.21 25.76 15.60
CA ARG A 130 21.72 25.21 16.87
C ARG A 130 20.62 24.83 17.86
N HIS A 131 19.39 25.26 17.62
CA HIS A 131 18.28 25.03 18.52
C HIS A 131 17.52 23.77 18.12
N LEU A 132 17.09 22.97 19.09
CA LEU A 132 16.26 21.80 18.87
C LEU A 132 14.90 22.23 18.29
N VAL A 133 14.56 21.71 17.10
CA VAL A 133 13.23 21.85 16.52
C VAL A 133 12.35 20.73 17.07
N LYS A 134 11.18 21.09 17.60
CA LYS A 134 10.17 20.12 18.04
C LYS A 134 9.15 19.92 16.97
N PHE A 135 8.72 18.68 16.80
CA PHE A 135 7.72 18.24 15.83
C PHE A 135 6.58 17.53 16.53
N PRO A 136 5.38 17.52 15.93
CA PRO A 136 4.33 16.60 16.34
C PRO A 136 4.82 15.14 16.24
N ALA A 137 4.47 14.32 17.22
CA ALA A 137 4.87 12.90 17.22
C ALA A 137 4.13 12.15 16.12
N PRO A 138 4.83 11.48 15.16
CA PRO A 138 4.18 10.78 14.06
C PRO A 138 3.59 9.44 14.51
N GLU A 139 2.39 9.15 14.05
CA GLU A 139 1.69 7.88 14.21
C GLU A 139 1.23 7.37 12.84
N PHE A 140 1.37 6.08 12.57
CA PHE A 140 1.12 5.49 11.26
C PHE A 140 0.01 4.45 11.31
N TYR A 141 -0.97 4.60 10.44
CA TYR A 141 -2.09 3.69 10.29
C TYR A 141 -2.31 3.34 8.82
N VAL A 142 -2.56 2.08 8.54
CA VAL A 142 -2.93 1.58 7.22
C VAL A 142 -4.23 0.83 7.32
N PHE A 143 -5.15 1.16 6.43
CA PHE A 143 -6.44 0.51 6.33
C PHE A 143 -6.41 -0.55 5.23
N TYR A 144 -6.79 -1.76 5.58
CA TYR A 144 -6.82 -2.89 4.68
C TYR A 144 -8.26 -3.25 4.32
N VAL A 145 -8.53 -3.35 3.03
CA VAL A 145 -9.84 -3.70 2.45
C VAL A 145 -9.77 -4.90 1.51
N GLY A 146 -8.63 -5.57 1.45
CA GLY A 146 -8.42 -6.72 0.57
C GLY A 146 -9.14 -7.97 1.07
N MET A 147 -9.31 -8.94 0.16
CA MET A 147 -10.01 -10.20 0.47
C MET A 147 -9.10 -11.26 1.09
N GLU A 148 -7.79 -11.10 1.02
CA GLU A 148 -6.86 -12.02 1.65
C GLU A 148 -6.88 -11.89 3.17
N ALA A 149 -6.76 -13.02 3.87
CA ALA A 149 -6.68 -13.03 5.32
C ALA A 149 -5.36 -12.43 5.79
N TRP A 150 -5.40 -11.21 6.29
CA TRP A 150 -4.25 -10.55 6.87
C TRP A 150 -4.34 -10.54 8.39
N SER A 151 -3.59 -11.42 9.03
CA SER A 151 -3.63 -11.62 10.49
C SER A 151 -2.72 -10.65 11.29
N ARG A 152 -1.80 -9.95 10.63
CA ARG A 152 -0.90 -9.01 11.29
C ARG A 152 -1.65 -7.77 11.76
N LYS A 153 -1.28 -7.27 12.94
CA LYS A 153 -1.78 -6.00 13.48
C LYS A 153 -0.80 -4.84 13.29
N THR A 154 0.47 -5.15 13.04
CA THR A 154 1.52 -4.13 12.85
C THR A 154 2.54 -4.59 11.82
N LEU A 155 3.16 -3.62 11.15
CA LEU A 155 4.38 -3.78 10.35
C LEU A 155 5.49 -2.95 10.97
N ARG A 156 6.71 -3.49 10.94
CA ARG A 156 7.90 -2.84 11.51
C ARG A 156 8.94 -2.55 10.44
N LEU A 157 9.54 -1.37 10.50
CA LEU A 157 10.61 -1.01 9.57
C LEU A 157 11.84 -1.92 9.74
N SER A 158 12.11 -2.34 10.97
CA SER A 158 13.21 -3.26 11.29
C SER A 158 13.14 -4.60 10.53
N GLU A 159 11.95 -5.06 10.15
CA GLU A 159 11.78 -6.27 9.33
C GLU A 159 12.37 -6.15 7.91
N SER A 160 12.66 -4.92 7.46
CA SER A 160 13.29 -4.65 6.16
C SER A 160 14.82 -4.65 6.21
N PHE A 161 15.43 -4.77 7.40
CA PHE A 161 16.88 -4.72 7.55
C PHE A 161 17.52 -6.10 7.33
N LEU A 162 18.70 -6.11 6.70
CA LEU A 162 19.43 -7.35 6.45
C LEU A 162 20.04 -7.96 7.72
N ALA A 163 20.19 -7.17 8.77
CA ALA A 163 20.73 -7.61 10.07
C ALA A 163 19.83 -7.08 11.19
N GLU A 164 19.81 -7.80 12.30
CA GLU A 164 19.11 -7.37 13.51
C GLU A 164 19.56 -5.96 13.93
N PRO A 165 18.64 -5.01 14.09
CA PRO A 165 18.97 -3.66 14.52
C PRO A 165 19.44 -3.66 15.98
N LYS A 166 20.41 -2.82 16.28
CA LYS A 166 20.83 -2.59 17.68
C LYS A 166 19.74 -1.85 18.42
N GLU A 167 19.74 -1.99 19.75
CA GLU A 167 18.91 -1.18 20.61
C GLU A 167 19.09 0.31 20.30
N ASN A 168 18.00 1.07 20.26
CA ASN A 168 17.95 2.49 19.85
C ASN A 168 18.32 2.78 18.39
N SER A 169 18.27 1.79 17.51
CA SER A 169 18.31 2.01 16.06
C SER A 169 17.00 2.63 15.56
N LEU A 170 16.99 3.00 14.28
CA LEU A 170 15.79 3.52 13.63
C LEU A 170 14.68 2.44 13.60
N GLU A 171 13.54 2.77 14.19
CA GLU A 171 12.34 1.96 14.14
C GLU A 171 11.14 2.82 13.76
N LEU A 172 10.23 2.25 12.98
CA LEU A 172 8.93 2.80 12.64
C LEU A 172 7.91 1.66 12.64
N VAL A 173 6.82 1.86 13.36
CA VAL A 173 5.76 0.87 13.47
C VAL A 173 4.51 1.42 12.80
N VAL A 174 3.92 0.65 11.90
CA VAL A 174 2.65 0.96 11.23
C VAL A 174 1.57 0.06 11.79
N ASN A 175 0.48 0.67 12.25
CA ASN A 175 -0.70 -0.03 12.73
C ASN A 175 -1.59 -0.44 11.54
N LEU A 176 -1.97 -1.70 11.49
CA LEU A 176 -2.83 -2.25 10.45
C LEU A 176 -4.25 -2.39 10.97
N ILE A 177 -5.19 -1.81 10.24
CA ILE A 177 -6.61 -1.83 10.56
C ILE A 177 -7.35 -2.50 9.41
N ASN A 178 -7.95 -3.65 9.70
CA ASN A 178 -8.80 -4.34 8.73
C ASN A 178 -10.18 -3.67 8.71
N LEU A 179 -10.57 -3.13 7.55
CA LEU A 179 -11.85 -2.49 7.30
C LEU A 179 -12.89 -3.41 6.65
N ASN A 180 -12.58 -4.66 6.38
CA ASN A 180 -13.60 -5.60 5.93
C ASN A 180 -14.72 -5.66 6.97
N TYR A 181 -15.95 -5.51 6.50
CA TYR A 181 -17.10 -5.43 7.39
C TYR A 181 -17.17 -6.65 8.32
N ASN A 182 -17.12 -6.36 9.61
CA ASN A 182 -17.32 -7.33 10.68
C ASN A 182 -18.12 -6.62 11.79
N LYS A 183 -19.29 -7.16 12.10
CA LYS A 183 -20.18 -6.62 13.14
C LYS A 183 -19.52 -6.54 14.53
N ASP A 184 -18.52 -7.38 14.80
CA ASP A 184 -17.85 -7.48 16.10
C ASP A 184 -16.58 -6.60 16.16
N SER A 185 -16.29 -5.83 15.11
CA SER A 185 -15.13 -4.92 15.08
C SER A 185 -15.35 -3.70 15.97
N GLU A 186 -14.61 -3.61 17.07
CA GLU A 186 -14.67 -2.47 17.99
C GLU A 186 -14.35 -1.14 17.30
N ILE A 187 -13.39 -1.14 16.37
CA ILE A 187 -12.98 0.08 15.64
C ILE A 187 -14.14 0.58 14.77
N LEU A 188 -14.82 -0.32 14.05
CA LEU A 188 -15.98 0.06 13.23
C LEU A 188 -17.15 0.56 14.10
N GLN A 189 -17.37 -0.04 15.27
CA GLN A 189 -18.42 0.39 16.19
C GLN A 189 -18.15 1.77 16.81
N ARG A 190 -16.88 2.18 16.92
CA ARG A 190 -16.48 3.50 17.45
C ARG A 190 -16.63 4.63 16.44
N SER A 191 -16.71 4.33 15.14
CA SER A 191 -16.82 5.33 14.08
C SER A 191 -17.95 4.98 13.12
N PRO A 192 -19.12 5.66 13.23
CA PRO A 192 -20.20 5.54 12.27
C PRO A 192 -19.76 5.80 10.83
N SER A 193 -18.84 6.75 10.60
CA SER A 193 -18.30 7.04 9.27
C SER A 193 -17.48 5.90 8.73
N LEU A 194 -16.63 5.28 9.58
CA LEU A 194 -15.80 4.14 9.19
C LEU A 194 -16.64 2.88 8.96
N LEU A 195 -17.66 2.67 9.81
CA LEU A 195 -18.66 1.61 9.63
C LEU A 195 -19.40 1.77 8.31
N GLY A 196 -19.86 2.99 8.00
CA GLY A 196 -20.56 3.28 6.75
C GLY A 196 -19.69 3.03 5.53
N TYR A 197 -18.42 3.43 5.58
CA TYR A 197 -17.45 3.14 4.51
C TYR A 197 -17.19 1.63 4.34
N SER A 198 -16.97 0.91 5.44
CA SER A 198 -16.78 -0.55 5.45
C SER A 198 -18.00 -1.28 4.85
N LYS A 199 -19.22 -0.89 5.24
CA LYS A 199 -20.44 -1.46 4.68
C LYS A 199 -20.65 -1.12 3.21
N LEU A 200 -20.28 0.09 2.77
CA LEU A 200 -20.33 0.47 1.36
C LEU A 200 -19.47 -0.48 0.52
N LEU A 201 -18.24 -0.74 0.94
CA LEU A 201 -17.36 -1.69 0.25
C LEU A 201 -17.90 -3.12 0.30
N TYR A 202 -18.46 -3.55 1.42
CA TYR A 202 -19.10 -4.84 1.58
C TYR A 202 -20.28 -5.02 0.62
N HIS A 203 -21.20 -4.05 0.53
CA HIS A 203 -22.32 -4.08 -0.42
C HIS A 203 -21.86 -4.13 -1.88
N ILE A 204 -20.79 -3.42 -2.23
CA ILE A 204 -20.23 -3.51 -3.59
C ILE A 204 -19.74 -4.92 -3.88
N GLN A 205 -19.07 -5.58 -2.94
CA GLN A 205 -18.57 -6.95 -3.12
C GLN A 205 -19.70 -7.96 -3.25
N GLU A 206 -20.74 -7.84 -2.42
CA GLU A 206 -21.94 -8.70 -2.49
C GLU A 206 -22.66 -8.55 -3.85
N GLU A 207 -22.88 -7.32 -4.29
CA GLU A 207 -23.52 -7.03 -5.56
C GLU A 207 -22.70 -7.52 -6.77
N LEU A 208 -21.37 -7.38 -6.73
CA LEU A 208 -20.50 -7.92 -7.78
C LEU A 208 -20.61 -9.45 -7.89
N GLY A 209 -20.78 -10.14 -6.76
CA GLY A 209 -21.02 -11.57 -6.76
C GLY A 209 -22.39 -11.95 -7.33
N ALA A 210 -23.40 -11.12 -7.14
CA ALA A 210 -24.79 -11.39 -7.53
C ALA A 210 -25.11 -11.02 -8.98
N ASN A 211 -24.52 -9.92 -9.52
CA ASN A 211 -24.89 -9.36 -10.84
C ASN A 211 -23.98 -9.74 -12.02
N GLY A 212 -23.11 -10.73 -11.80
CA GLY A 212 -22.18 -11.20 -12.86
C GLY A 212 -21.01 -10.26 -13.14
N GLY A 213 -20.70 -9.33 -12.23
CA GLY A 213 -19.51 -8.48 -12.28
C GLY A 213 -19.71 -7.09 -12.90
N ASP A 214 -20.96 -6.62 -13.06
CA ASP A 214 -21.21 -5.21 -13.45
C ASP A 214 -20.85 -4.26 -12.30
N LEU A 215 -19.62 -3.76 -12.32
CA LEU A 215 -19.07 -2.88 -11.27
C LEU A 215 -19.87 -1.59 -11.12
N LYS A 216 -20.32 -0.99 -12.22
CA LYS A 216 -21.09 0.26 -12.15
C LYS A 216 -22.43 0.06 -11.47
N GLN A 217 -23.15 -0.99 -11.85
CA GLN A 217 -24.40 -1.34 -11.22
C GLN A 217 -24.21 -1.70 -9.76
N ALA A 218 -23.16 -2.45 -9.40
CA ALA A 218 -22.83 -2.80 -8.02
C ALA A 218 -22.60 -1.55 -7.16
N ILE A 219 -21.81 -0.59 -7.64
CA ILE A 219 -21.57 0.67 -6.91
C ILE A 219 -22.87 1.48 -6.74
N ASP A 220 -23.65 1.64 -7.81
CA ASP A 220 -24.91 2.42 -7.74
C ASP A 220 -25.91 1.79 -6.75
N THR A 221 -26.01 0.45 -6.73
CA THR A 221 -26.87 -0.28 -5.80
C THR A 221 -26.37 -0.16 -4.37
N ALA A 222 -25.05 -0.33 -4.14
CA ALA A 222 -24.46 -0.21 -2.81
C ALA A 222 -24.59 1.19 -2.21
N VAL A 223 -24.36 2.23 -3.01
CA VAL A 223 -24.55 3.62 -2.60
C VAL A 223 -25.99 3.85 -2.14
N LYS A 224 -26.98 3.35 -2.91
CA LYS A 224 -28.39 3.46 -2.56
C LYS A 224 -28.71 2.69 -1.28
N ALA A 225 -28.23 1.46 -1.13
CA ALA A 225 -28.44 0.66 0.09
C ALA A 225 -27.90 1.38 1.33
N CYS A 226 -26.68 1.94 1.28
CA CYS A 226 -26.12 2.70 2.38
C CYS A 226 -26.93 3.97 2.72
N MET A 227 -27.48 4.66 1.72
CA MET A 227 -28.38 5.79 1.95
C MET A 227 -29.68 5.37 2.65
N ASP A 228 -30.28 4.27 2.20
CA ASP A 228 -31.52 3.71 2.76
C ASP A 228 -31.32 3.20 4.20
N GLU A 229 -30.14 2.66 4.52
CA GLU A 229 -29.73 2.27 5.87
C GLU A 229 -29.33 3.45 6.77
N GLY A 230 -29.26 4.67 6.23
CA GLY A 230 -28.83 5.86 6.98
C GLY A 230 -27.33 5.93 7.26
N LEU A 231 -26.53 5.06 6.59
CA LEU A 231 -25.07 5.00 6.75
C LEU A 231 -24.39 6.06 5.89
N ILE A 232 -23.66 6.98 6.51
CA ILE A 232 -23.01 8.10 5.82
C ILE A 232 -23.94 8.77 4.78
N ALA A 233 -25.26 8.73 5.02
CA ALA A 233 -26.26 9.14 4.04
C ALA A 233 -26.13 10.61 3.63
N ASP A 234 -25.86 11.50 4.58
CA ASP A 234 -25.59 12.92 4.36
C ASP A 234 -24.43 13.16 3.42
N PHE A 235 -23.32 12.41 3.59
CA PHE A 235 -22.16 12.43 2.73
C PHE A 235 -22.50 11.89 1.32
N LEU A 236 -23.16 10.74 1.24
CA LEU A 236 -23.52 10.11 -0.03
C LEU A 236 -24.53 10.96 -0.81
N HIS A 237 -25.49 11.61 -0.16
CA HIS A 237 -26.41 12.54 -0.81
C HIS A 237 -25.67 13.72 -1.44
N LYS A 238 -24.65 14.25 -0.76
CA LYS A 238 -23.87 15.40 -1.23
C LYS A 238 -22.88 15.02 -2.34
N HIS A 239 -22.29 13.82 -2.27
CA HIS A 239 -21.14 13.41 -3.08
C HIS A 239 -21.38 12.16 -3.93
N SER A 240 -22.63 11.69 -4.11
CA SER A 240 -22.90 10.39 -4.78
C SER A 240 -22.20 10.22 -6.13
N ARG A 241 -22.22 11.24 -6.99
CA ARG A 241 -21.58 11.18 -8.32
C ARG A 241 -20.05 11.08 -8.23
N GLU A 242 -19.44 11.82 -7.31
CA GLU A 242 -18.00 11.80 -7.09
C GLU A 242 -17.58 10.44 -6.53
N VAL A 243 -18.31 9.94 -5.54
CA VAL A 243 -18.10 8.62 -4.92
C VAL A 243 -18.21 7.50 -5.95
N THR A 244 -19.29 7.47 -6.76
CA THR A 244 -19.43 6.47 -7.82
C THR A 244 -18.27 6.52 -8.81
N GLY A 245 -17.85 7.72 -9.22
CA GLY A 245 -16.70 7.88 -10.12
C GLY A 245 -15.38 7.44 -9.50
N MET A 246 -15.13 7.79 -8.24
CA MET A 246 -13.92 7.40 -7.51
C MET A 246 -13.86 5.88 -7.32
N LEU A 247 -14.91 5.27 -6.78
CA LEU A 247 -14.99 3.83 -6.56
C LEU A 247 -14.85 3.03 -7.86
N PHE A 248 -15.42 3.53 -8.95
CA PHE A 248 -15.26 2.91 -10.26
C PHE A 248 -13.79 2.89 -10.72
N HIS A 249 -13.04 3.96 -10.44
CA HIS A 249 -11.60 4.01 -10.74
C HIS A 249 -10.74 3.22 -9.74
N GLU A 250 -11.14 3.16 -8.48
CA GLU A 250 -10.43 2.43 -7.42
C GLU A 250 -10.60 0.92 -7.57
N ILE A 251 -11.78 0.46 -8.01
CA ILE A 251 -12.17 -0.95 -8.08
C ILE A 251 -12.27 -1.40 -9.56
N THR A 252 -11.32 -1.12 -10.41
CA THR A 252 -11.37 -1.71 -11.76
C THR A 252 -11.08 -3.20 -11.67
N VAL A 253 -12.07 -4.03 -12.02
CA VAL A 253 -11.99 -5.50 -11.95
C VAL A 253 -10.80 -6.05 -12.75
N GLU A 254 -10.42 -5.37 -13.84
CA GLU A 254 -9.27 -5.75 -14.67
C GLU A 254 -7.93 -5.54 -13.95
N GLU A 255 -7.72 -4.41 -13.25
CA GLU A 255 -6.52 -4.21 -12.42
C GLU A 255 -6.44 -5.22 -11.29
N PHE A 256 -7.56 -5.56 -10.66
CA PHE A 256 -7.63 -6.60 -9.63
C PHE A 256 -7.31 -8.00 -10.17
N ALA A 257 -7.86 -8.35 -11.34
CA ALA A 257 -7.61 -9.65 -11.95
C ALA A 257 -6.15 -9.82 -12.37
N GLU A 258 -5.54 -8.79 -12.96
CA GLU A 258 -4.13 -8.81 -13.37
C GLU A 258 -3.17 -8.87 -12.18
N ILE A 259 -3.45 -8.10 -11.10
CA ILE A 259 -2.63 -8.11 -9.89
C ILE A 259 -2.72 -9.49 -9.24
N ARG A 260 -3.92 -10.06 -9.07
CA ARG A 260 -4.10 -11.41 -8.50
C ARG A 260 -3.45 -12.49 -9.33
N ALA A 261 -3.58 -12.43 -10.65
CA ALA A 261 -2.93 -13.43 -11.52
C ALA A 261 -1.41 -13.37 -11.39
N ARG A 262 -0.83 -12.17 -11.27
CA ARG A 262 0.61 -11.98 -11.08
C ARG A 262 1.09 -12.46 -9.72
N GLU A 263 0.34 -12.17 -8.65
CA GLU A 263 0.65 -12.61 -7.30
C GLU A 263 0.49 -14.12 -7.14
N ALA A 264 -0.60 -14.71 -7.63
CA ALA A 264 -0.79 -16.16 -7.63
C ALA A 264 0.31 -16.89 -8.42
N TYR A 265 0.78 -16.30 -9.53
CA TYR A 265 1.91 -16.85 -10.28
C TYR A 265 3.22 -16.79 -9.48
N ALA A 266 3.49 -15.67 -8.81
CA ALA A 266 4.69 -15.52 -7.98
C ALA A 266 4.69 -16.45 -6.76
N ASP A 267 3.53 -16.60 -6.10
CA ASP A 267 3.36 -17.52 -4.97
C ASP A 267 3.47 -18.99 -5.42
N GLY A 268 2.90 -19.33 -6.57
CA GLY A 268 3.04 -20.65 -7.18
C GLY A 268 4.49 -20.97 -7.56
N GLU A 269 5.24 -20.01 -8.10
CA GLU A 269 6.66 -20.17 -8.41
C GLU A 269 7.49 -20.39 -7.14
N LYS A 270 7.21 -19.63 -6.08
CA LYS A 270 7.89 -19.78 -4.80
C LYS A 270 7.60 -21.13 -4.14
N ALA A 271 6.33 -21.52 -4.10
CA ALA A 271 5.92 -22.83 -3.57
C ALA A 271 6.57 -23.99 -4.36
N GLY A 272 6.55 -23.92 -5.68
CA GLY A 272 7.18 -24.92 -6.54
C GLY A 272 8.70 -24.99 -6.37
N ARG A 273 9.37 -23.86 -6.13
CA ARG A 273 10.82 -23.85 -5.81
C ARG A 273 11.13 -24.47 -4.46
N GLU A 274 10.30 -24.20 -3.44
CA GLU A 274 10.46 -24.79 -2.10
C GLU A 274 10.20 -26.31 -2.13
N GLU A 275 9.14 -26.72 -2.79
CA GLU A 275 8.80 -28.14 -2.97
C GLU A 275 9.90 -28.88 -3.75
N GLY A 276 10.31 -28.37 -4.91
CA GLY A 276 11.39 -28.97 -5.69
C GLY A 276 12.75 -29.01 -4.96
N ARG A 277 13.03 -28.03 -4.10
CA ARG A 277 14.23 -28.04 -3.23
C ARG A 277 14.14 -29.12 -2.16
N SER A 278 12.96 -29.28 -1.54
CA SER A 278 12.71 -30.30 -0.53
C SER A 278 12.77 -31.70 -1.13
N GLU A 279 12.11 -31.93 -2.26
CA GLU A 279 12.12 -33.21 -2.97
C GLU A 279 13.53 -33.56 -3.47
N GLY A 280 14.25 -32.58 -4.05
CA GLY A 280 15.62 -32.78 -4.51
C GLY A 280 16.59 -33.12 -3.37
N ALA A 281 16.42 -32.53 -2.18
CA ALA A 281 17.19 -32.85 -0.99
C ALA A 281 16.92 -34.29 -0.52
N ALA A 282 15.63 -34.66 -0.41
CA ALA A 282 15.22 -36.01 -0.01
C ALA A 282 15.70 -37.10 -1.00
N GLN A 283 15.63 -36.81 -2.30
CA GLN A 283 16.14 -37.73 -3.33
C GLN A 283 17.65 -37.91 -3.23
N LYS A 284 18.40 -36.84 -3.01
CA LYS A 284 19.85 -36.89 -2.85
C LYS A 284 20.24 -37.64 -1.57
N GLU A 285 19.54 -37.47 -0.48
CA GLU A 285 19.75 -38.23 0.76
C GLU A 285 19.55 -39.75 0.54
N ARG A 286 18.50 -40.12 -0.17
CA ARG A 286 18.25 -41.53 -0.54
C ARG A 286 19.33 -42.09 -1.46
N GLU A 287 19.80 -41.33 -2.43
CA GLU A 287 20.88 -41.72 -3.30
C GLU A 287 22.21 -41.94 -2.54
N ILE A 288 22.55 -41.03 -1.64
CA ILE A 288 23.72 -41.14 -0.75
C ILE A 288 23.57 -42.38 0.14
N ALA A 289 22.41 -42.59 0.76
CA ALA A 289 22.17 -43.78 1.59
C ALA A 289 22.34 -45.08 0.82
N LYS A 290 21.82 -45.14 -0.40
CA LYS A 290 21.96 -46.29 -1.29
C LYS A 290 23.41 -46.59 -1.64
N ASN A 291 24.19 -45.56 -1.97
CA ASN A 291 25.61 -45.69 -2.30
C ASN A 291 26.45 -46.18 -1.09
N LEU A 292 26.15 -45.66 0.11
CA LEU A 292 26.77 -46.08 1.36
C LEU A 292 26.41 -47.53 1.72
N LYS A 293 25.16 -47.94 1.52
CA LYS A 293 24.70 -49.32 1.72
C LYS A 293 25.45 -50.31 0.80
N ASN A 294 25.56 -49.95 -0.50
CA ASN A 294 26.27 -50.74 -1.48
C ASN A 294 27.79 -50.82 -1.20
N SER A 295 28.33 -49.84 -0.49
CA SER A 295 29.72 -49.82 -0.04
C SER A 295 30.00 -50.58 1.25
N GLY A 296 28.98 -51.26 1.80
CA GLY A 296 29.08 -52.07 3.00
C GLY A 296 29.14 -51.30 4.32
N ILE A 297 28.73 -50.04 4.34
CA ILE A 297 28.66 -49.24 5.55
C ILE A 297 27.49 -49.75 6.42
N PRO A 298 27.65 -49.89 7.75
CA PRO A 298 26.57 -50.33 8.65
C PRO A 298 25.35 -49.40 8.62
N ILE A 299 24.13 -49.98 8.60
CA ILE A 299 22.87 -49.23 8.44
C ILE A 299 22.68 -48.16 9.52
N ASN A 300 23.08 -48.42 10.76
CA ASN A 300 23.02 -47.45 11.83
C ASN A 300 23.92 -46.20 11.61
N VAL A 301 25.02 -46.37 10.92
CA VAL A 301 25.93 -45.27 10.53
C VAL A 301 25.32 -44.47 9.39
N ILE A 302 24.68 -45.14 8.43
CA ILE A 302 23.99 -44.49 7.32
C ILE A 302 22.82 -43.65 7.85
N ALA A 303 21.98 -44.20 8.74
CA ALA A 303 20.87 -43.50 9.36
C ALA A 303 21.30 -42.20 10.08
N LYS A 304 22.41 -42.27 10.83
CA LYS A 304 22.94 -41.11 11.55
C LYS A 304 23.43 -39.97 10.64
N ASN A 305 23.90 -40.32 9.42
CA ASN A 305 24.45 -39.33 8.49
C ASN A 305 23.46 -38.83 7.45
N THR A 306 22.37 -39.54 7.18
CA THR A 306 21.37 -39.19 6.16
C THR A 306 20.03 -38.74 6.78
N GLY A 307 19.79 -39.02 8.08
CA GLY A 307 18.52 -38.74 8.72
C GLY A 307 17.40 -39.73 8.36
N LEU A 308 17.63 -40.68 7.45
CA LEU A 308 16.67 -41.70 7.07
C LEU A 308 16.49 -42.75 8.17
N THR A 309 15.29 -43.30 8.27
CA THR A 309 15.01 -44.38 9.21
C THR A 309 15.70 -45.68 8.77
N LEU A 310 15.88 -46.63 9.72
CA LEU A 310 16.48 -47.92 9.42
C LEU A 310 15.64 -48.68 8.38
N GLU A 311 14.32 -48.60 8.47
CA GLU A 311 13.38 -49.24 7.53
C GLU A 311 13.48 -48.67 6.13
N GLU A 312 13.63 -47.33 5.99
CA GLU A 312 13.84 -46.68 4.70
C GLU A 312 15.15 -47.08 4.06
N ILE A 313 16.23 -47.22 4.86
CA ILE A 313 17.51 -47.65 4.37
C ILE A 313 17.49 -49.12 3.98
N GLU A 314 16.79 -49.98 4.70
CA GLU A 314 16.62 -51.40 4.35
C GLU A 314 15.87 -51.58 3.02
N ALA A 315 14.94 -50.70 2.71
CA ALA A 315 14.14 -50.73 1.49
C ALA A 315 14.87 -50.18 0.25
N LEU A 316 16.05 -49.50 0.40
CA LEU A 316 16.91 -49.02 -0.70
C LEU A 316 17.74 -50.14 -1.30
#